data_0a05cddac5394f9ff2eacd2073acee24
#
_entry.id   0a05cddac5394f9ff2eacd2073acee24
#
_cell.length_a   1.000
_cell.length_b   1.000
_cell.length_c   1.000
_cell.angle_alpha   90.00
_cell.angle_beta   90.00
_cell.angle_gamma   90.00
#
_symmetry.space_group_name_H-M   'P 1'
#
loop_
_entity.id
_entity.type
_entity.pdbx_description
1 polymer ?
#
loop_
_entity_poly.entity_id
_entity_poly.type
_entity_poly.pdbx_seq_one_letter_code
_entity_poly.pdbx_strand_id
1 'polypeptide(L)'
;MGGALAAWVLARPPATALPLGPRVVAVDGRSGAGKSTLALSLADDVRRLGAGAVVVRLDDLYPGWDGLDQVVPLVVEHVLAPLAGTLPVVVPTWDWDAGRPGPDRLLPALGPPRPAVVLLEGAGCGARVASPWLAGLIWVDADPEVRRRRALARDGAAYEPHWDRWSAQEEAYASRERPRERAALVLDASGEVPEVVR
;
A
#
# COMPACT_ATOMS: atom_id res chain seq x y z
N MET A 1 13.68 -5.05 14.47
CA MET A 1 12.30 -4.59 14.19
C MET A 1 11.57 -5.52 13.21
N GLY A 2 12.16 -5.91 12.10
CA GLY A 2 11.50 -6.68 11.04
C GLY A 2 10.81 -7.96 11.49
N GLY A 3 11.50 -8.84 12.23
CA GLY A 3 10.89 -10.10 12.70
C GLY A 3 9.69 -9.91 13.63
N ALA A 4 9.68 -8.88 14.48
CA ALA A 4 8.55 -8.58 15.36
C ALA A 4 7.35 -8.06 14.56
N LEU A 5 7.58 -7.23 13.54
CA LEU A 5 6.52 -6.72 12.68
C LEU A 5 5.91 -7.83 11.80
N ALA A 6 6.75 -8.74 11.28
CA ALA A 6 6.28 -9.90 10.52
C ALA A 6 5.44 -10.84 11.41
N ALA A 7 5.88 -11.10 12.65
CA ALA A 7 5.10 -11.87 13.61
C ALA A 7 3.76 -11.19 13.94
N TRP A 8 3.76 -9.85 14.09
CA TRP A 8 2.54 -9.09 14.30
C TRP A 8 1.57 -9.23 13.12
N VAL A 9 2.05 -9.15 11.86
CA VAL A 9 1.23 -9.36 10.66
C VAL A 9 0.61 -10.76 10.66
N LEU A 10 1.42 -11.80 10.93
CA LEU A 10 0.96 -13.18 10.95
C LEU A 10 -0.03 -13.48 12.08
N ALA A 11 0.04 -12.75 13.18
CA ALA A 11 -0.88 -12.87 14.31
C ALA A 11 -2.22 -12.14 14.10
N ARG A 12 -2.36 -11.30 13.06
CA ARG A 12 -3.63 -10.60 12.80
C ARG A 12 -4.76 -11.58 12.48
N PRO A 13 -5.97 -11.35 13.01
CA PRO A 13 -7.13 -12.10 12.56
C PRO A 13 -7.39 -11.81 11.07
N PRO A 14 -8.00 -12.73 10.32
CA PRO A 14 -8.48 -12.44 8.98
C PRO A 14 -9.44 -11.25 8.98
N ALA A 15 -9.46 -10.50 7.89
CA ALA A 15 -10.40 -9.40 7.69
C ALA A 15 -11.84 -9.93 7.58
N THR A 16 -12.81 -9.11 7.96
CA THR A 16 -14.24 -9.52 7.97
C THR A 16 -14.76 -9.89 6.58
N ALA A 17 -14.27 -9.22 5.55
CA ALA A 17 -14.60 -9.52 4.15
C ALA A 17 -13.77 -10.68 3.55
N LEU A 18 -12.71 -11.15 4.27
CA LEU A 18 -11.81 -12.22 3.84
C LEU A 18 -11.61 -13.27 4.95
N PRO A 19 -12.67 -13.90 5.47
CA PRO A 19 -12.56 -14.78 6.65
C PRO A 19 -11.70 -16.02 6.42
N LEU A 20 -11.57 -16.47 5.19
CA LEU A 20 -10.72 -17.60 4.76
C LEU A 20 -9.62 -17.17 3.76
N GLY A 21 -9.52 -15.89 3.49
CA GLY A 21 -8.54 -15.30 2.55
C GLY A 21 -7.20 -14.96 3.19
N PRO A 22 -6.32 -14.34 2.40
CA PRO A 22 -5.06 -13.84 2.92
C PRO A 22 -5.27 -12.73 3.95
N ARG A 23 -4.28 -12.54 4.82
CA ARG A 23 -4.20 -11.34 5.64
C ARG A 23 -3.74 -10.18 4.78
N VAL A 24 -4.64 -9.27 4.46
CA VAL A 24 -4.27 -8.04 3.75
C VAL A 24 -3.87 -6.99 4.79
N VAL A 25 -2.66 -6.50 4.72
CA VAL A 25 -2.18 -5.39 5.56
C VAL A 25 -1.85 -4.21 4.67
N ALA A 26 -2.51 -3.09 4.93
CA ALA A 26 -2.24 -1.83 4.25
C ALA A 26 -1.00 -1.14 4.85
N VAL A 27 -0.09 -0.69 4.00
CA VAL A 27 1.06 0.15 4.35
C VAL A 27 0.84 1.51 3.69
N ASP A 28 0.20 2.41 4.40
CA ASP A 28 -0.22 3.72 3.93
C ASP A 28 0.71 4.83 4.46
N GLY A 29 0.64 5.97 3.86
CA GLY A 29 1.46 7.13 4.20
C GLY A 29 1.74 7.99 2.97
N ARG A 30 2.30 9.17 3.20
CA ARG A 30 2.57 10.12 2.12
C ARG A 30 3.77 9.71 1.27
N SER A 31 3.89 10.25 0.06
CA SER A 31 5.03 10.05 -0.84
C SER A 31 6.36 10.39 -0.16
N GLY A 32 7.37 9.55 -0.40
CA GLY A 32 8.69 9.69 0.22
C GLY A 32 8.79 9.22 1.67
N ALA A 33 7.70 8.74 2.30
CA ALA A 33 7.71 8.26 3.68
C ALA A 33 8.42 6.91 3.88
N GLY A 34 8.70 6.14 2.83
CA GLY A 34 9.40 4.85 2.93
C GLY A 34 8.48 3.62 2.92
N LYS A 35 7.23 3.77 2.53
CA LYS A 35 6.23 2.68 2.43
C LYS A 35 6.72 1.46 1.66
N SER A 36 7.23 1.68 0.44
CA SER A 36 7.66 0.60 -0.46
C SER A 36 8.85 -0.16 0.12
N THR A 37 9.81 0.54 0.72
CA THR A 37 10.96 -0.08 1.40
C THR A 37 10.48 -0.94 2.58
N LEU A 38 9.56 -0.41 3.40
CA LEU A 38 8.98 -1.16 4.51
C LEU A 38 8.21 -2.39 4.03
N ALA A 39 7.35 -2.24 3.02
CA ALA A 39 6.53 -3.34 2.53
C ALA A 39 7.38 -4.47 1.94
N LEU A 40 8.42 -4.16 1.17
CA LEU A 40 9.33 -5.16 0.62
C LEU A 40 10.10 -5.88 1.72
N SER A 41 10.70 -5.14 2.66
CA SER A 41 11.40 -5.74 3.81
C SER A 41 10.48 -6.61 4.66
N LEU A 42 9.25 -6.16 4.91
CA LEU A 42 8.26 -6.91 5.68
C LEU A 42 7.82 -8.19 4.96
N ALA A 43 7.65 -8.15 3.63
CA ALA A 43 7.36 -9.35 2.84
C ALA A 43 8.47 -10.38 2.96
N ASP A 44 9.74 -9.96 2.93
CA ASP A 44 10.88 -10.84 3.08
C ASP A 44 10.97 -11.43 4.51
N ASP A 45 10.64 -10.63 5.53
CA ASP A 45 10.57 -11.11 6.91
C ASP A 45 9.47 -12.15 7.08
N VAL A 46 8.27 -11.94 6.50
CA VAL A 46 7.18 -12.91 6.51
C VAL A 46 7.60 -14.22 5.81
N ARG A 47 8.28 -14.13 4.67
CA ARG A 47 8.80 -15.32 3.95
C ARG A 47 9.84 -16.07 4.77
N ARG A 48 10.73 -15.37 5.49
CA ARG A 48 11.70 -15.98 6.40
C ARG A 48 11.03 -16.73 7.57
N LEU A 49 9.84 -16.32 7.96
CA LEU A 49 9.02 -17.06 8.94
C LEU A 49 8.20 -18.22 8.31
N GLY A 50 8.43 -18.55 7.03
CA GLY A 50 7.82 -19.69 6.34
C GLY A 50 6.45 -19.42 5.73
N ALA A 51 5.97 -18.17 5.69
CA ALA A 51 4.67 -17.82 5.13
C ALA A 51 4.82 -17.14 3.76
N GLY A 52 3.90 -17.43 2.83
CA GLY A 52 3.83 -16.75 1.53
C GLY A 52 3.41 -15.28 1.70
N ALA A 53 4.14 -14.35 1.09
CA ALA A 53 3.80 -12.93 1.10
C ALA A 53 3.93 -12.31 -0.30
N VAL A 54 3.03 -11.40 -0.65
CA VAL A 54 3.03 -10.65 -1.90
C VAL A 54 2.84 -9.17 -1.59
N VAL A 55 3.57 -8.30 -2.29
CA VAL A 55 3.38 -6.85 -2.25
C VAL A 55 2.59 -6.42 -3.49
N VAL A 56 1.53 -5.67 -3.27
CA VAL A 56 0.74 -5.00 -4.32
C VAL A 56 0.97 -3.50 -4.16
N ARG A 57 1.47 -2.88 -5.20
CA ARG A 57 1.81 -1.45 -5.22
C ARG A 57 0.71 -0.66 -5.89
N LEU A 58 0.22 0.38 -5.22
CA LEU A 58 -0.77 1.28 -5.79
C LEU A 58 -0.20 2.14 -6.93
N ASP A 59 1.12 2.35 -6.93
CA ASP A 59 1.82 3.06 -8.03
C ASP A 59 1.54 2.43 -9.40
N ASP A 60 1.26 1.13 -9.42
CA ASP A 60 0.88 0.39 -10.64
C ASP A 60 -0.59 0.60 -11.07
N LEU A 61 -1.42 1.18 -10.19
CA LEU A 61 -2.88 1.27 -10.34
C LEU A 61 -3.41 2.70 -10.41
N TYR A 62 -2.65 3.72 -9.97
CA TYR A 62 -3.15 5.09 -10.04
C TYR A 62 -3.48 5.50 -11.49
N PRO A 63 -4.70 5.99 -11.78
CA PRO A 63 -5.04 6.50 -13.10
C PRO A 63 -4.50 7.92 -13.30
N GLY A 64 -3.16 8.03 -13.40
CA GLY A 64 -2.44 9.28 -13.60
C GLY A 64 -2.27 10.13 -12.33
N TRP A 65 -1.81 11.36 -12.54
CA TRP A 65 -1.43 12.29 -11.47
C TRP A 65 -2.59 12.88 -10.66
N ASP A 66 -3.84 12.66 -11.06
CA ASP A 66 -5.06 13.02 -10.30
C ASP A 66 -5.76 11.79 -9.71
N GLY A 67 -5.08 10.65 -9.73
CA GLY A 67 -5.69 9.35 -9.51
C GLY A 67 -5.81 8.90 -8.07
N LEU A 68 -5.38 9.67 -7.06
CA LEU A 68 -5.34 9.19 -5.68
C LEU A 68 -6.72 8.78 -5.15
N ASP A 69 -7.75 9.59 -5.37
CA ASP A 69 -9.11 9.25 -4.94
C ASP A 69 -9.72 8.13 -5.81
N GLN A 70 -9.31 8.05 -7.06
CA GLN A 70 -9.82 7.06 -8.01
C GLN A 70 -9.23 5.67 -7.79
N VAL A 71 -8.01 5.55 -7.25
CA VAL A 71 -7.36 4.25 -7.02
C VAL A 71 -8.09 3.42 -5.97
N VAL A 72 -8.72 4.05 -4.99
CA VAL A 72 -9.33 3.33 -3.85
C VAL A 72 -10.45 2.39 -4.30
N PRO A 73 -11.47 2.83 -5.07
CA PRO A 73 -12.47 1.90 -5.60
C PRO A 73 -11.86 0.85 -6.53
N LEU A 74 -10.87 1.21 -7.36
CA LEU A 74 -10.18 0.25 -8.23
C LEU A 74 -9.50 -0.87 -7.45
N VAL A 75 -8.83 -0.53 -6.33
CA VAL A 75 -8.20 -1.51 -5.45
C VAL A 75 -9.24 -2.45 -4.83
N VAL A 76 -10.37 -1.92 -4.37
CA VAL A 76 -11.43 -2.77 -3.79
C VAL A 76 -11.98 -3.71 -4.85
N GLU A 77 -12.31 -3.22 -6.04
CA GLU A 77 -12.94 -3.99 -7.09
C GLU A 77 -11.99 -5.01 -7.73
N HIS A 78 -10.77 -4.59 -8.08
CA HIS A 78 -9.85 -5.40 -8.89
C HIS A 78 -8.83 -6.20 -8.08
N VAL A 79 -8.58 -5.84 -6.82
CA VAL A 79 -7.62 -6.56 -5.96
C VAL A 79 -8.33 -7.24 -4.80
N LEU A 80 -9.02 -6.49 -3.94
CA LEU A 80 -9.49 -7.00 -2.67
C LEU A 80 -10.68 -7.96 -2.81
N ALA A 81 -11.69 -7.59 -3.59
CA ALA A 81 -12.87 -8.44 -3.81
C ALA A 81 -12.52 -9.79 -4.49
N PRO A 82 -11.67 -9.84 -5.52
CA PRO A 82 -11.24 -11.11 -6.11
C PRO A 82 -10.49 -12.03 -5.12
N LEU A 83 -9.84 -11.50 -4.07
CA LEU A 83 -9.17 -12.33 -3.06
C LEU A 83 -10.15 -13.18 -2.22
N ALA A 84 -11.41 -12.82 -2.15
CA ALA A 84 -12.44 -13.60 -1.46
C ALA A 84 -12.86 -14.87 -2.23
N GLY A 85 -12.58 -14.94 -3.52
CA GLY A 85 -12.95 -16.04 -4.40
C GLY A 85 -11.75 -16.78 -4.98
N THR A 86 -11.98 -17.49 -6.08
CA THR A 86 -10.96 -18.25 -6.83
C THR A 86 -10.59 -17.62 -8.16
N LEU A 87 -11.21 -16.48 -8.50
CA LEU A 87 -10.94 -15.80 -9.76
C LEU A 87 -9.52 -15.21 -9.79
N PRO A 88 -8.91 -15.15 -10.99
CA PRO A 88 -7.66 -14.42 -11.14
C PRO A 88 -7.80 -12.96 -10.73
N VAL A 89 -6.74 -12.39 -10.19
CA VAL A 89 -6.68 -10.96 -9.91
C VAL A 89 -6.12 -10.25 -11.15
N VAL A 90 -6.95 -9.44 -11.77
CA VAL A 90 -6.62 -8.65 -12.97
C VAL A 90 -6.85 -7.19 -12.63
N VAL A 91 -5.85 -6.36 -12.87
CA VAL A 91 -5.87 -4.94 -12.51
C VAL A 91 -5.73 -4.05 -13.74
N PRO A 92 -6.45 -2.93 -13.80
CA PRO A 92 -6.18 -1.90 -14.78
C PRO A 92 -4.80 -1.31 -14.52
N THR A 93 -4.10 -0.89 -15.57
CA THR A 93 -2.83 -0.20 -15.44
C THR A 93 -2.87 1.18 -16.05
N TRP A 94 -1.89 2.01 -15.71
CA TRP A 94 -1.68 3.32 -16.32
C TRP A 94 -0.32 3.36 -17.00
N ASP A 95 -0.30 3.80 -18.24
CA ASP A 95 0.92 4.08 -18.99
C ASP A 95 1.39 5.50 -18.65
N TRP A 96 2.36 5.60 -17.76
CA TRP A 96 2.86 6.88 -17.25
C TRP A 96 3.57 7.70 -18.35
N ASP A 97 4.22 7.05 -19.31
CA ASP A 97 4.91 7.72 -20.41
C ASP A 97 3.90 8.30 -21.43
N ALA A 98 2.87 7.54 -21.74
CA ALA A 98 1.82 7.95 -22.68
C ALA A 98 0.71 8.78 -22.02
N GLY A 99 0.64 8.83 -20.67
CA GLY A 99 -0.38 9.57 -19.92
C GLY A 99 -1.81 9.06 -20.15
N ARG A 100 -2.01 7.75 -20.32
CA ARG A 100 -3.30 7.12 -20.65
C ARG A 100 -3.44 5.73 -20.03
N PRO A 101 -4.67 5.16 -19.98
CA PRO A 101 -4.86 3.77 -19.58
C PRO A 101 -4.00 2.81 -20.41
N GLY A 102 -3.32 1.91 -19.71
CA GLY A 102 -2.57 0.79 -20.27
C GLY A 102 -3.44 -0.48 -20.37
N PRO A 103 -2.87 -1.59 -20.84
CA PRO A 103 -3.56 -2.88 -20.87
C PRO A 103 -3.75 -3.43 -19.45
N ASP A 104 -4.86 -4.13 -19.23
CA ASP A 104 -5.07 -4.83 -17.97
C ASP A 104 -3.95 -5.84 -17.71
N ARG A 105 -3.56 -5.97 -16.44
CA ARG A 105 -2.46 -6.85 -16.02
C ARG A 105 -2.94 -7.92 -15.06
N LEU A 106 -2.66 -9.17 -15.38
CA LEU A 106 -2.83 -10.30 -14.48
C LEU A 106 -1.78 -10.23 -13.35
N LEU A 107 -2.20 -10.47 -12.09
CA LEU A 107 -1.32 -10.62 -10.94
C LEU A 107 -1.25 -12.12 -10.51
N PRO A 108 -0.41 -12.94 -11.16
CA PRO A 108 -0.38 -14.40 -10.93
C PRO A 108 -0.01 -14.75 -9.47
N ALA A 109 0.83 -13.93 -8.84
CA ALA A 109 1.24 -14.13 -7.43
C ALA A 109 0.05 -14.05 -6.44
N LEU A 110 -1.08 -13.51 -6.86
CA LEU A 110 -2.33 -13.50 -6.10
C LEU A 110 -3.30 -14.63 -6.53
N GLY A 111 -2.89 -15.53 -7.42
CA GLY A 111 -3.66 -16.71 -7.83
C GLY A 111 -3.73 -17.79 -6.75
N PRO A 112 -4.57 -18.83 -6.94
CA PRO A 112 -4.61 -19.99 -6.06
C PRO A 112 -3.34 -20.88 -6.21
N PRO A 113 -2.78 -21.43 -5.09
CA PRO A 113 -3.15 -21.12 -3.72
C PRO A 113 -2.80 -19.68 -3.35
N ARG A 114 -3.72 -19.00 -2.65
CA ARG A 114 -3.51 -17.60 -2.23
C ARG A 114 -2.30 -17.50 -1.31
N PRO A 115 -1.52 -16.40 -1.35
CA PRO A 115 -0.47 -16.15 -0.35
C PRO A 115 -1.09 -15.99 1.03
N ALA A 116 -0.32 -16.28 2.09
CA ALA A 116 -0.79 -16.09 3.47
C ALA A 116 -0.99 -14.60 3.81
N VAL A 117 -0.16 -13.73 3.21
CA VAL A 117 -0.15 -12.28 3.44
C VAL A 117 -0.13 -11.52 2.11
N VAL A 118 -0.92 -10.48 2.01
CA VAL A 118 -0.84 -9.46 0.97
C VAL A 118 -0.53 -8.12 1.63
N LEU A 119 0.59 -7.52 1.26
CA LEU A 119 0.94 -6.16 1.66
C LEU A 119 0.49 -5.21 0.56
N LEU A 120 -0.54 -4.44 0.84
CA LEU A 120 -1.07 -3.42 -0.08
C LEU A 120 -0.39 -2.11 0.26
N GLU A 121 0.48 -1.57 -0.61
CA GLU A 121 1.24 -0.38 -0.32
C GLU A 121 0.96 0.78 -1.28
N GLY A 122 0.84 1.99 -0.72
CA GLY A 122 0.64 3.22 -1.46
C GLY A 122 -0.29 4.19 -0.75
N ALA A 123 -0.23 5.47 -1.11
CA ALA A 123 -1.14 6.47 -0.57
C ALA A 123 -2.60 6.13 -0.94
N GLY A 124 -3.49 6.10 0.03
CA GLY A 124 -4.90 5.76 -0.18
C GLY A 124 -5.28 4.32 0.16
N CYS A 125 -4.32 3.39 0.31
CA CYS A 125 -4.65 1.98 0.58
C CYS A 125 -5.36 1.76 1.93
N GLY A 126 -5.22 2.68 2.87
CA GLY A 126 -5.88 2.67 4.17
C GLY A 126 -7.25 3.37 4.20
N ALA A 127 -7.86 3.71 3.07
CA ALA A 127 -9.16 4.36 3.03
C ALA A 127 -10.25 3.53 3.74
N ARG A 128 -11.29 4.20 4.26
CA ARG A 128 -12.37 3.56 5.05
C ARG A 128 -13.09 2.46 4.28
N VAL A 129 -13.30 2.65 2.98
CA VAL A 129 -13.97 1.64 2.14
C VAL A 129 -13.18 0.34 2.03
N ALA A 130 -11.86 0.39 2.15
CA ALA A 130 -11.01 -0.79 2.18
C ALA A 130 -10.98 -1.51 3.56
N SER A 131 -11.38 -0.83 4.64
CA SER A 131 -11.26 -1.34 6.01
C SER A 131 -11.85 -2.76 6.23
N PRO A 132 -13.02 -3.14 5.66
CA PRO A 132 -13.54 -4.50 5.83
C PRO A 132 -12.62 -5.61 5.26
N TRP A 133 -11.72 -5.24 4.35
CA TRP A 133 -10.79 -6.14 3.67
C TRP A 133 -9.41 -6.21 4.34
N LEU A 134 -9.14 -5.32 5.30
CA LEU A 134 -7.83 -5.20 5.93
C LEU A 134 -7.77 -5.95 7.26
N ALA A 135 -6.77 -6.81 7.41
CA ALA A 135 -6.38 -7.41 8.69
C ALA A 135 -5.60 -6.40 9.57
N GLY A 136 -5.04 -5.37 8.98
CA GLY A 136 -4.35 -4.29 9.69
C GLY A 136 -4.00 -3.11 8.78
N LEU A 137 -3.78 -1.96 9.40
CA LEU A 137 -3.30 -0.75 8.74
C LEU A 137 -2.05 -0.28 9.48
N ILE A 138 -0.98 -0.07 8.73
CA ILE A 138 0.26 0.56 9.15
C ILE A 138 0.33 1.92 8.46
N TRP A 139 0.51 2.98 9.25
CA TRP A 139 0.81 4.31 8.71
C TRP A 139 2.31 4.59 8.84
N VAL A 140 2.92 4.98 7.72
CA VAL A 140 4.33 5.38 7.69
C VAL A 140 4.41 6.89 7.55
N ASP A 141 4.99 7.52 8.54
CA ASP A 141 5.22 8.96 8.57
C ASP A 141 6.71 9.27 8.36
N ALA A 142 7.02 10.46 7.92
CA ALA A 142 8.36 11.03 7.93
C ALA A 142 8.27 12.55 7.80
N ASP A 143 9.33 13.24 8.23
CA ASP A 143 9.45 14.68 8.09
C ASP A 143 9.19 15.14 6.65
N PRO A 144 8.42 16.24 6.43
CA PRO A 144 8.07 16.72 5.09
C PRO A 144 9.27 16.96 4.17
N GLU A 145 10.37 17.53 4.69
CA GLU A 145 11.57 17.80 3.89
C GLU A 145 12.29 16.50 3.52
N VAL A 146 12.34 15.54 4.46
CA VAL A 146 12.89 14.20 4.23
C VAL A 146 12.10 13.50 3.13
N ARG A 147 10.76 13.54 3.19
CA ARG A 147 9.88 12.92 2.19
C ARG A 147 10.11 13.53 0.81
N ARG A 148 10.09 14.89 0.71
CA ARG A 148 10.29 15.58 -0.57
C ARG A 148 11.65 15.23 -1.18
N ARG A 149 12.71 15.29 -0.38
CA ARG A 149 14.06 14.94 -0.85
C ARG A 149 14.13 13.50 -1.36
N ARG A 150 13.55 12.53 -0.63
CA ARG A 150 13.56 11.10 -1.00
C ARG A 150 12.75 10.86 -2.28
N ALA A 151 11.58 11.46 -2.41
CA ALA A 151 10.72 11.31 -3.58
C ALA A 151 11.39 11.86 -4.84
N LEU A 152 11.94 13.07 -4.76
CA LEU A 152 12.65 13.69 -5.90
C LEU A 152 13.96 12.97 -6.23
N ALA A 153 14.67 12.43 -5.25
CA ALA A 153 15.87 11.63 -5.50
C ALA A 153 15.55 10.29 -6.21
N ARG A 154 14.38 9.71 -5.97
CA ARG A 154 13.92 8.46 -6.60
C ARG A 154 13.42 8.70 -8.03
N ASP A 155 12.52 9.65 -8.22
CA ASP A 155 11.73 9.80 -9.44
C ASP A 155 12.15 11.03 -10.30
N GLY A 156 12.95 11.94 -9.74
CA GLY A 156 13.59 13.05 -10.44
C GLY A 156 12.62 13.96 -11.20
N ALA A 157 13.04 14.31 -12.43
CA ALA A 157 12.31 15.23 -13.29
C ALA A 157 10.91 14.78 -13.69
N ALA A 158 10.60 13.47 -13.60
CA ALA A 158 9.26 12.96 -13.90
C ALA A 158 8.26 13.31 -12.80
N TYR A 159 8.69 13.40 -11.54
CA TYR A 159 7.81 13.65 -10.41
C TYR A 159 7.81 15.12 -9.97
N GLU A 160 8.92 15.84 -10.15
CA GLU A 160 9.08 17.22 -9.65
C GLU A 160 7.95 18.17 -10.10
N PRO A 161 7.48 18.18 -11.37
CA PRO A 161 6.36 19.03 -11.80
C PRO A 161 5.01 18.68 -11.16
N HIS A 162 4.88 17.48 -10.62
CA HIS A 162 3.63 16.93 -10.07
C HIS A 162 3.63 16.89 -8.54
N TRP A 163 4.73 17.21 -7.87
CA TRP A 163 4.88 17.12 -6.43
C TRP A 163 3.77 17.85 -5.66
N ASP A 164 3.56 19.14 -5.96
CA ASP A 164 2.58 19.94 -5.23
C ASP A 164 1.15 19.47 -5.46
N ARG A 165 0.83 19.11 -6.72
CA ARG A 165 -0.46 18.55 -7.11
C ARG A 165 -0.75 17.22 -6.39
N TRP A 166 0.22 16.34 -6.33
CA TRP A 166 0.09 15.07 -5.65
C TRP A 166 0.00 15.23 -4.13
N SER A 167 0.86 16.08 -3.56
CA SER A 167 0.86 16.39 -2.14
C SER A 167 -0.46 16.99 -1.65
N ALA A 168 -1.12 17.83 -2.47
CA ALA A 168 -2.44 18.36 -2.16
C ALA A 168 -3.52 17.26 -2.08
N GLN A 169 -3.47 16.26 -2.97
CA GLN A 169 -4.38 15.11 -2.91
C GLN A 169 -4.11 14.25 -1.68
N GLU A 170 -2.85 14.01 -1.32
CA GLU A 170 -2.47 13.28 -0.10
C GLU A 170 -2.98 14.00 1.15
N GLU A 171 -2.90 15.34 1.19
CA GLU A 171 -3.43 16.12 2.32
C GLU A 171 -4.95 16.03 2.41
N ALA A 172 -5.66 16.20 1.29
CA ALA A 172 -7.11 16.06 1.24
C ALA A 172 -7.57 14.65 1.66
N TYR A 173 -6.87 13.62 1.19
CA TYR A 173 -7.09 12.24 1.60
C TYR A 173 -6.88 12.05 3.10
N ALA A 174 -5.72 12.50 3.62
CA ALA A 174 -5.36 12.33 5.02
C ALA A 174 -6.36 13.04 5.96
N SER A 175 -6.83 14.23 5.58
CA SER A 175 -7.82 15.00 6.33
C SER A 175 -9.19 14.30 6.34
N ARG A 176 -9.65 13.80 5.20
CA ARG A 176 -10.96 13.16 5.05
C ARG A 176 -10.99 11.76 5.66
N GLU A 177 -10.01 10.94 5.34
CA GLU A 177 -9.98 9.52 5.70
C GLU A 177 -9.35 9.25 7.05
N ARG A 178 -8.48 10.13 7.53
CA ARG A 178 -7.77 10.04 8.82
C ARG A 178 -7.07 8.69 9.03
N PRO A 179 -6.30 8.18 8.04
CA PRO A 179 -5.70 6.85 8.10
C PRO A 179 -4.70 6.71 9.24
N ARG A 180 -3.93 7.76 9.55
CA ARG A 180 -2.98 7.78 10.67
C ARG A 180 -3.66 7.49 12.02
N GLU A 181 -4.84 8.06 12.26
CA GLU A 181 -5.57 7.86 13.52
C GLU A 181 -6.18 6.46 13.62
N ARG A 182 -6.53 5.84 12.48
CA ARG A 182 -7.09 4.50 12.40
C ARG A 182 -6.05 3.39 12.31
N ALA A 183 -4.79 3.74 12.04
CA ALA A 183 -3.71 2.78 11.91
C ALA A 183 -3.50 2.01 13.22
N ALA A 184 -3.31 0.71 13.13
CA ALA A 184 -2.94 -0.15 14.26
C ALA A 184 -1.48 0.09 14.69
N LEU A 185 -0.64 0.51 13.75
CA LEU A 185 0.74 0.91 13.98
C LEU A 185 1.05 2.19 13.23
N VAL A 186 1.76 3.10 13.88
CA VAL A 186 2.32 4.31 13.26
C VAL A 186 3.84 4.23 13.37
N LEU A 187 4.52 4.34 12.25
CA LEU A 187 5.98 4.30 12.17
C LEU A 187 6.50 5.67 11.73
N ASP A 188 7.48 6.20 12.45
CA ASP A 188 8.28 7.33 11.99
C ASP A 188 9.52 6.81 11.28
N ALA A 189 9.65 7.14 10.01
CA ALA A 189 10.76 6.78 9.15
C ALA A 189 11.60 8.00 8.74
N SER A 190 11.61 9.07 9.54
CA SER A 190 12.45 10.25 9.31
C SER A 190 13.94 9.93 9.41
N GLY A 191 14.31 9.02 10.30
CA GLY A 191 15.66 8.50 10.48
C GLY A 191 16.06 7.40 9.48
N GLU A 192 17.22 6.78 9.70
CA GLU A 192 17.71 5.64 8.92
C GLU A 192 16.93 4.36 9.20
N VAL A 193 16.48 4.19 10.44
CA VAL A 193 15.68 3.04 10.88
C VAL A 193 14.30 3.55 11.31
N PRO A 194 13.21 3.02 10.75
CA PRO A 194 11.87 3.38 11.19
C PRO A 194 11.62 3.01 12.65
N GLU A 195 10.94 3.88 13.39
CA GLU A 195 10.60 3.67 14.79
C GLU A 195 9.07 3.54 14.96
N VAL A 196 8.64 2.64 15.84
CA VAL A 196 7.22 2.51 16.20
C VAL A 196 6.89 3.63 17.18
N VAL A 197 5.93 4.50 16.82
CA VAL A 197 5.50 5.62 17.66
C VAL A 197 4.08 5.41 18.23
N ARG A 198 3.36 4.41 17.74
CA ARG A 198 2.11 3.91 18.29
C ARG A 198 1.81 2.50 17.81
#